data_2e41913bdad3387f205fc387e535de40
#
_entry.id   2e41913bdad3387f205fc387e535de40
#
_cell.length_a   1.000
_cell.length_b   1.000
_cell.length_c   1.000
_cell.angle_alpha   90.00
_cell.angle_beta   90.00
_cell.angle_gamma   90.00
#
_symmetry.space_group_name_H-M   'P 1'
#
loop_
_entity.id
_entity.type
_entity.pdbx_description
1 polymer ?
#
loop_
_entity_poly.entity_id
_entity_poly.type
_entity_poly.pdbx_seq_one_letter_code
_entity_poly.pdbx_strand_id
1 'polypeptide(L)'
;MAYRYFYDCEFIEDGTTIDLVSIGVVDEYGREFYAVSTEFDPAKAIPWVRDNVLNLLPSPADKAWRSRERIRTDLLEFLSEPVKGRPNETLELWAWYGAYDHVCLAQLWGPMVALPRVIPRFTKELRQLWDETGRPGLPEAATARHDALVDARHNLARWQAMTARKR
;
A
#
# COMPACT_ATOMS: atom_id res chain seq x y z
N MET A 1 21.71 2.71 1.93
CA MET A 1 21.00 1.99 0.84
C MET A 1 19.50 2.15 1.09
N ALA A 2 18.66 2.21 0.04
CA ALA A 2 17.21 2.33 0.24
C ALA A 2 16.57 0.95 0.20
N TYR A 3 15.68 0.67 1.16
CA TYR A 3 14.85 -0.53 1.24
C TYR A 3 13.47 -0.21 0.67
N ARG A 4 12.99 -0.97 -0.30
CA ARG A 4 11.80 -0.62 -1.08
C ARG A 4 10.59 -1.44 -0.67
N TYR A 5 9.47 -0.74 -0.54
CA TYR A 5 8.16 -1.31 -0.31
C TYR A 5 7.20 -0.87 -1.42
N PHE A 6 6.41 -1.80 -1.88
CA PHE A 6 5.34 -1.61 -2.86
C PHE A 6 4.03 -1.87 -2.15
N TYR A 7 3.09 -0.95 -2.26
CA TYR A 7 1.85 -1.07 -1.50
C TYR A 7 0.66 -0.53 -2.27
N ASP A 8 -0.50 -0.88 -1.78
CA ASP A 8 -1.79 -0.45 -2.27
C ASP A 8 -2.77 -0.38 -1.09
N CYS A 9 -3.72 0.54 -1.13
CA CYS A 9 -4.78 0.68 -0.16
C CYS A 9 -6.14 0.61 -0.85
N GLU A 10 -7.06 -0.14 -0.27
CA GLU A 10 -8.47 0.01 -0.60
C GLU A 10 -9.13 0.93 0.41
N PHE A 11 -10.01 1.79 -0.05
CA PHE A 11 -10.61 2.83 0.79
C PHE A 11 -12.02 3.19 0.33
N ILE A 12 -12.78 3.78 1.25
CA ILE A 12 -14.04 4.47 0.95
C ILE A 12 -13.74 5.96 0.90
N GLU A 13 -14.14 6.63 -0.18
CA GLU A 13 -13.95 8.06 -0.34
C GLU A 13 -15.25 8.73 -0.80
N ASP A 14 -15.45 9.99 -0.40
CA ASP A 14 -16.63 10.79 -0.68
C ASP A 14 -16.30 12.18 -1.31
N GLY A 15 -15.06 12.35 -1.79
CA GLY A 15 -14.55 13.62 -2.29
C GLY A 15 -14.07 14.59 -1.20
N THR A 16 -14.26 14.26 0.06
CA THR A 16 -13.85 15.08 1.22
C THR A 16 -12.99 14.29 2.20
N THR A 17 -13.35 13.03 2.45
CA THR A 17 -12.64 12.12 3.37
C THR A 17 -12.23 10.86 2.64
N ILE A 18 -11.15 10.24 3.12
CA ILE A 18 -10.65 8.94 2.67
C ILE A 18 -10.59 8.05 3.90
N ASP A 19 -11.25 6.89 3.83
CA ASP A 19 -11.39 5.97 4.95
C ASP A 19 -10.81 4.60 4.60
N LEU A 20 -9.71 4.21 5.28
CA LEU A 20 -8.99 2.98 5.00
C LEU A 20 -9.86 1.73 5.22
N VAL A 21 -9.99 0.91 4.20
CA VAL A 21 -10.60 -0.43 4.24
C VAL A 21 -9.54 -1.49 4.44
N SER A 22 -8.54 -1.56 3.55
CA SER A 22 -7.45 -2.54 3.66
C SER A 22 -6.14 -1.96 3.14
N ILE A 23 -5.04 -2.55 3.57
CA ILE A 23 -3.69 -2.21 3.09
C ILE A 23 -2.90 -3.48 2.83
N GLY A 24 -2.29 -3.56 1.66
CA GLY A 24 -1.34 -4.58 1.27
C GLY A 24 0.04 -3.97 1.03
N VAL A 25 1.09 -4.61 1.52
CA VAL A 25 2.47 -4.18 1.34
C VAL A 25 3.34 -5.38 1.00
N VAL A 26 4.21 -5.21 0.02
CA VAL A 26 5.23 -6.19 -0.37
C VAL A 26 6.57 -5.49 -0.41
N ASP A 27 7.63 -6.07 0.17
CA ASP A 27 8.96 -5.54 -0.01
C ASP A 27 9.66 -6.10 -1.27
N GLU A 28 10.80 -5.54 -1.63
CA GLU A 28 11.57 -5.96 -2.80
C GLU A 28 12.12 -7.40 -2.72
N TYR A 29 12.07 -8.04 -1.54
CA TYR A 29 12.49 -9.42 -1.29
C TYR A 29 11.32 -10.39 -1.14
N GLY A 30 10.07 -9.91 -1.23
CA GLY A 30 8.86 -10.72 -1.21
C GLY A 30 8.26 -10.94 0.18
N ARG A 31 8.68 -10.21 1.22
CA ARG A 31 7.97 -10.22 2.51
C ARG A 31 6.66 -9.44 2.35
N GLU A 32 5.61 -9.91 2.99
CA GLU A 32 4.27 -9.38 2.80
C GLU A 32 3.61 -8.98 4.12
N PHE A 33 2.82 -7.93 4.03
CA PHE A 33 1.90 -7.48 5.08
C PHE A 33 0.53 -7.26 4.47
N TYR A 34 -0.51 -7.73 5.16
CA TYR A 34 -1.89 -7.47 4.77
C TYR A 34 -2.75 -7.25 6.02
N ALA A 35 -3.59 -6.23 5.98
CA ALA A 35 -4.55 -5.96 7.04
C ALA A 35 -5.83 -5.32 6.51
N VAL A 36 -6.94 -5.63 7.16
CA VAL A 36 -8.26 -5.05 6.94
C VAL A 36 -8.68 -4.30 8.19
N SER A 37 -9.12 -3.07 8.06
CA SER A 37 -9.60 -2.26 9.18
C SER A 37 -10.97 -2.76 9.67
N THR A 38 -11.15 -2.88 10.98
CA THR A 38 -12.46 -3.12 11.59
C THR A 38 -13.26 -1.83 11.81
N GLU A 39 -12.73 -0.68 11.40
CA GLU A 39 -13.23 0.64 11.83
C GLU A 39 -13.77 1.51 10.67
N PHE A 40 -13.83 1.00 9.44
CA PHE A 40 -14.54 1.70 8.37
C PHE A 40 -16.04 1.43 8.43
N ASP A 41 -16.83 2.36 7.91
CA ASP A 41 -18.29 2.22 7.83
C ASP A 41 -18.70 1.73 6.42
N PRO A 42 -19.07 0.45 6.25
CA PRO A 42 -19.43 -0.09 4.93
C PRO A 42 -20.70 0.57 4.34
N ALA A 43 -21.53 1.23 5.17
CA ALA A 43 -22.71 1.94 4.67
C ALA A 43 -22.35 3.18 3.84
N LYS A 44 -21.14 3.73 4.02
CA LYS A 44 -20.62 4.85 3.25
C LYS A 44 -20.04 4.46 1.90
N ALA A 45 -19.87 3.16 1.64
CA ALA A 45 -19.34 2.68 0.38
C ALA A 45 -20.34 2.92 -0.76
N ILE A 46 -19.88 3.55 -1.83
CA ILE A 46 -20.63 3.63 -3.08
C ILE A 46 -20.81 2.23 -3.67
N PRO A 47 -21.82 1.98 -4.55
CA PRO A 47 -22.08 0.64 -5.10
C PRO A 47 -20.84 0.00 -5.70
N TRP A 48 -20.05 0.76 -6.46
CA TRP A 48 -18.84 0.25 -7.08
C TRP A 48 -17.81 -0.29 -6.05
N VAL A 49 -17.55 0.43 -4.97
CA VAL A 49 -16.64 -0.01 -3.90
C VAL A 49 -17.17 -1.24 -3.19
N ARG A 50 -18.50 -1.28 -2.95
CA ARG A 50 -19.14 -2.45 -2.34
C ARG A 50 -18.93 -3.70 -3.19
N ASP A 51 -19.17 -3.59 -4.50
CA ASP A 51 -19.16 -4.73 -5.41
C ASP A 51 -17.73 -5.19 -5.78
N ASN A 52 -16.78 -4.26 -5.86
CA ASN A 52 -15.43 -4.54 -6.35
C ASN A 52 -14.34 -4.59 -5.26
N VAL A 53 -14.61 -4.07 -4.08
CA VAL A 53 -13.66 -4.05 -2.95
C VAL A 53 -14.21 -4.86 -1.77
N LEU A 54 -15.35 -4.45 -1.20
CA LEU A 54 -15.84 -5.07 0.04
C LEU A 54 -16.17 -6.55 -0.12
N ASN A 55 -16.66 -6.97 -1.29
CA ASN A 55 -16.96 -8.38 -1.59
C ASN A 55 -15.69 -9.25 -1.73
N LEU A 56 -14.50 -8.65 -1.88
CA LEU A 56 -13.23 -9.38 -1.98
C LEU A 56 -12.52 -9.52 -0.62
N LEU A 57 -13.03 -8.86 0.41
CA LEU A 57 -12.43 -8.93 1.74
C LEU A 57 -12.49 -10.36 2.29
N PRO A 58 -11.48 -10.76 3.08
CA PRO A 58 -11.48 -12.08 3.70
C PRO A 58 -12.65 -12.25 4.68
N SER A 59 -12.93 -13.50 5.03
CA SER A 59 -13.95 -13.83 6.05
C SER A 59 -13.74 -12.98 7.30
N PRO A 60 -14.81 -12.51 7.97
CA PRO A 60 -14.71 -11.75 9.21
C PRO A 60 -13.94 -12.44 10.35
N ALA A 61 -13.77 -13.75 10.28
CA ALA A 61 -12.96 -14.52 11.22
C ALA A 61 -11.44 -14.54 10.88
N ASP A 62 -11.04 -13.94 9.76
CA ASP A 62 -9.65 -13.92 9.33
C ASP A 62 -8.82 -12.97 10.23
N LYS A 63 -7.60 -13.38 10.52
CA LYS A 63 -6.62 -12.60 11.31
C LYS A 63 -6.19 -11.29 10.66
N ALA A 64 -6.50 -11.09 9.38
CA ALA A 64 -6.24 -9.83 8.69
C ALA A 64 -7.07 -8.67 9.26
N TRP A 65 -8.25 -8.95 9.82
CA TRP A 65 -9.09 -7.94 10.46
C TRP A 65 -8.48 -7.44 11.76
N ARG A 66 -8.18 -6.14 11.81
CA ARG A 66 -7.51 -5.48 12.95
C ARG A 66 -8.05 -4.07 13.17
N SER A 67 -7.99 -3.58 14.40
CA SER A 67 -8.18 -2.15 14.67
C SER A 67 -7.10 -1.33 13.96
N ARG A 68 -7.36 -0.06 13.67
CA ARG A 68 -6.36 0.85 13.09
C ARG A 68 -5.12 1.00 13.96
N GLU A 69 -5.30 1.00 15.26
CA GLU A 69 -4.17 1.00 16.20
C GLU A 69 -3.29 -0.22 16.02
N ARG A 70 -3.88 -1.40 15.86
CA ARG A 70 -3.13 -2.63 15.62
C ARG A 70 -2.47 -2.63 14.24
N ILE A 71 -3.17 -2.20 13.20
CA ILE A 71 -2.59 -2.02 11.86
C ILE A 71 -1.38 -1.09 11.92
N ARG A 72 -1.53 0.08 12.56
CA ARG A 72 -0.45 1.05 12.74
C ARG A 72 0.79 0.45 13.39
N THR A 73 0.60 -0.30 14.47
CA THR A 73 1.71 -0.91 15.23
C THR A 73 2.43 -1.98 14.41
N ASP A 74 1.66 -2.91 13.86
CA ASP A 74 2.21 -4.03 13.10
C ASP A 74 2.85 -3.57 11.77
N LEU A 75 2.26 -2.57 11.12
CA LEU A 75 2.81 -1.97 9.89
C LEU A 75 4.13 -1.24 10.17
N LEU A 76 4.20 -0.47 11.27
CA LEU A 76 5.44 0.20 11.65
C LEU A 76 6.55 -0.79 11.93
N GLU A 77 6.26 -1.88 12.64
CA GLU A 77 7.22 -2.95 12.89
C GLU A 77 7.69 -3.58 11.58
N PHE A 78 6.76 -3.97 10.70
CA PHE A 78 7.07 -4.56 9.39
C PHE A 78 7.96 -3.67 8.52
N LEU A 79 7.63 -2.38 8.45
CA LEU A 79 8.38 -1.41 7.64
C LEU A 79 9.77 -1.11 8.25
N SER A 80 9.86 -0.98 9.56
CA SER A 80 11.10 -0.53 10.22
C SER A 80 12.11 -1.64 10.48
N GLU A 81 11.67 -2.90 10.54
CA GLU A 81 12.52 -4.05 10.91
C GLU A 81 13.81 -4.15 10.07
N PRO A 82 13.80 -4.02 8.73
CA PRO A 82 15.02 -4.17 7.94
C PRO A 82 16.05 -3.05 8.15
N VAL A 83 15.62 -1.88 8.59
CA VAL A 83 16.50 -0.72 8.81
C VAL A 83 16.81 -0.47 10.29
N LYS A 84 16.28 -1.29 11.17
CA LYS A 84 16.51 -1.20 12.61
C LYS A 84 17.99 -1.34 12.94
N GLY A 85 18.55 -0.34 13.61
CA GLY A 85 19.98 -0.30 13.93
C GLY A 85 20.90 0.07 12.75
N ARG A 86 20.35 0.51 11.62
CA ARG A 86 21.08 0.88 10.41
C ARG A 86 20.84 2.35 10.03
N PRO A 87 21.52 3.30 10.68
CA PRO A 87 21.18 4.72 10.56
C PRO A 87 21.35 5.32 9.15
N ASN A 88 22.13 4.66 8.28
CA ASN A 88 22.37 5.10 6.90
C ASN A 88 21.44 4.44 5.88
N GLU A 89 20.49 3.61 6.32
CA GLU A 89 19.49 3.00 5.45
C GLU A 89 18.16 3.75 5.57
N THR A 90 17.48 3.89 4.45
CA THR A 90 16.21 4.60 4.32
C THR A 90 15.15 3.69 3.72
N LEU A 91 13.90 4.04 3.92
CA LEU A 91 12.78 3.37 3.27
C LEU A 91 12.35 4.15 2.02
N GLU A 92 11.89 3.44 1.02
CA GLU A 92 11.14 3.98 -0.11
C GLU A 92 9.77 3.30 -0.17
N LEU A 93 8.74 4.13 -0.31
CA LEU A 93 7.37 3.68 -0.56
C LEU A 93 7.05 3.90 -2.04
N TRP A 94 6.49 2.89 -2.69
CA TRP A 94 6.13 2.91 -4.09
C TRP A 94 4.68 2.44 -4.27
N ALA A 95 3.90 3.17 -5.07
CA ALA A 95 2.54 2.80 -5.43
C ALA A 95 2.20 3.28 -6.85
N TRP A 96 1.10 2.78 -7.39
CA TRP A 96 0.56 3.21 -8.69
C TRP A 96 -0.63 4.13 -8.44
N TYR A 97 -0.53 5.40 -8.83
CA TYR A 97 -1.44 6.49 -8.46
C TYR A 97 -1.51 6.70 -6.92
N GLY A 98 -0.35 6.59 -6.27
CA GLY A 98 -0.19 6.45 -4.83
C GLY A 98 -0.53 7.66 -3.96
N ALA A 99 -1.13 8.73 -4.48
CA ALA A 99 -1.47 9.92 -3.68
C ALA A 99 -2.50 9.59 -2.59
N TYR A 100 -3.56 8.88 -2.95
CA TYR A 100 -4.62 8.46 -2.01
C TYR A 100 -4.12 7.38 -1.05
N ASP A 101 -3.32 6.43 -1.54
CA ASP A 101 -2.67 5.41 -0.71
C ASP A 101 -1.80 6.03 0.38
N HIS A 102 -1.04 7.07 0.02
CA HIS A 102 -0.20 7.77 1.00
C HIS A 102 -1.02 8.47 2.07
N VAL A 103 -2.16 9.05 1.72
CA VAL A 103 -3.07 9.65 2.70
C VAL A 103 -3.63 8.58 3.63
N CYS A 104 -4.13 7.46 3.11
CA CYS A 104 -4.62 6.34 3.91
C CYS A 104 -3.57 5.82 4.89
N LEU A 105 -2.34 5.62 4.41
CA LEU A 105 -1.22 5.19 5.24
C LEU A 105 -0.92 6.22 6.34
N ALA A 106 -0.76 7.49 5.98
CA ALA A 106 -0.39 8.55 6.92
C ALA A 106 -1.45 8.76 8.01
N GLN A 107 -2.73 8.68 7.66
CA GLN A 107 -3.86 8.82 8.58
C GLN A 107 -3.87 7.81 9.74
N LEU A 108 -3.18 6.67 9.61
CA LEU A 108 -3.01 5.71 10.71
C LEU A 108 -2.32 6.35 11.93
N TRP A 109 -1.52 7.39 11.73
CA TRP A 109 -0.85 8.15 12.79
C TRP A 109 -1.53 9.48 13.11
N GLY A 110 -2.66 9.81 12.45
CA GLY A 110 -3.35 11.09 12.61
C GLY A 110 -2.76 12.20 11.73
N PRO A 111 -2.44 13.38 12.26
CA PRO A 111 -1.91 14.47 11.47
C PRO A 111 -0.52 14.12 10.91
N MET A 112 -0.19 14.60 9.71
CA MET A 112 1.05 14.26 8.99
C MET A 112 2.33 14.49 9.83
N VAL A 113 2.31 15.42 10.76
CA VAL A 113 3.45 15.68 11.67
C VAL A 113 3.72 14.54 12.65
N ALA A 114 2.72 13.67 12.91
CA ALA A 114 2.83 12.51 13.79
C ALA A 114 3.38 11.27 13.07
N LEU A 115 3.54 11.32 11.75
CA LEU A 115 4.10 10.21 10.98
C LEU A 115 5.52 9.90 11.48
N PRO A 116 5.84 8.63 11.85
CA PRO A 116 7.17 8.24 12.32
C PRO A 116 8.27 8.65 11.33
N ARG A 117 9.41 9.09 11.85
CA ARG A 117 10.53 9.58 11.02
C ARG A 117 11.09 8.54 10.05
N VAL A 118 10.96 7.27 10.38
CA VAL A 118 11.41 6.16 9.52
C VAL A 118 10.53 6.00 8.28
N ILE A 119 9.27 6.41 8.34
CA ILE A 119 8.34 6.35 7.22
C ILE A 119 8.51 7.59 6.35
N PRO A 120 8.74 7.43 5.04
CA PRO A 120 8.82 8.56 4.12
C PRO A 120 7.55 9.40 4.12
N ARG A 121 7.69 10.71 3.96
CA ARG A 121 6.55 11.65 3.90
C ARG A 121 5.92 11.74 2.51
N PHE A 122 6.34 10.90 1.59
CA PHE A 122 5.79 10.80 0.24
C PHE A 122 5.96 9.38 -0.29
N THR A 123 5.10 9.03 -1.22
CA THR A 123 5.20 7.80 -2.00
C THR A 123 5.76 8.12 -3.38
N LYS A 124 6.71 7.32 -3.82
CA LYS A 124 7.23 7.37 -5.18
C LYS A 124 6.20 6.78 -6.14
N GLU A 125 6.01 7.45 -7.28
CA GLU A 125 4.95 7.14 -8.22
C GLU A 125 5.43 6.22 -9.33
N LEU A 126 4.86 5.01 -9.38
CA LEU A 126 5.18 4.01 -10.41
C LEU A 126 4.71 4.47 -11.80
N ARG A 127 3.60 5.20 -11.88
CA ARG A 127 3.09 5.72 -13.15
C ARG A 127 4.04 6.75 -13.76
N GLN A 128 4.67 7.58 -12.91
CA GLN A 128 5.71 8.52 -13.35
C GLN A 128 6.96 7.76 -13.80
N LEU A 129 7.42 6.78 -13.04
CA LEU A 129 8.57 5.94 -13.41
C LEU A 129 8.35 5.25 -14.76
N TRP A 130 7.14 4.78 -15.04
CA TRP A 130 6.80 4.16 -16.31
C TRP A 130 6.95 5.15 -17.49
N ASP A 131 6.51 6.41 -17.32
CA ASP A 131 6.72 7.45 -18.33
C ASP A 131 8.21 7.77 -18.54
N GLU A 132 8.96 7.91 -17.47
CA GLU A 132 10.39 8.23 -17.48
C GLU A 132 11.25 7.12 -18.09
N THR A 133 10.83 5.86 -17.97
CA THR A 133 11.52 4.71 -18.57
C THR A 133 11.12 4.39 -19.99
N GLY A 134 10.30 5.25 -20.61
CA GLY A 134 9.89 5.10 -22.02
C GLY A 134 8.75 4.11 -22.22
N ARG A 135 7.93 3.90 -21.20
CA ARG A 135 6.70 3.09 -21.24
C ARG A 135 6.93 1.64 -21.69
N PRO A 136 7.83 0.89 -21.04
CA PRO A 136 8.02 -0.53 -21.37
C PRO A 136 6.72 -1.32 -21.17
N GLY A 137 6.64 -2.51 -21.80
CA GLY A 137 5.54 -3.43 -21.52
C GLY A 137 5.47 -3.78 -20.04
N LEU A 138 4.27 -3.71 -19.46
CA LEU A 138 4.03 -4.05 -18.06
C LEU A 138 3.38 -5.44 -17.98
N PRO A 139 3.58 -6.16 -16.86
CA PRO A 139 2.88 -7.41 -16.62
C PRO A 139 1.36 -7.19 -16.58
N GLU A 140 0.62 -8.17 -17.05
CA GLU A 140 -0.85 -8.13 -16.94
C GLU A 140 -1.28 -8.13 -15.46
N ALA A 141 -2.33 -7.37 -15.18
CA ALA A 141 -2.91 -7.37 -13.84
C ALA A 141 -3.55 -8.71 -13.52
N ALA A 142 -3.43 -9.15 -12.28
CA ALA A 142 -4.16 -10.33 -11.79
C ALA A 142 -5.67 -10.14 -11.95
N THR A 143 -6.41 -11.26 -12.06
CA THR A 143 -7.86 -11.24 -12.19
C THR A 143 -8.57 -10.68 -10.94
N ALA A 144 -7.98 -10.84 -9.76
CA ALA A 144 -8.46 -10.28 -8.50
C ALA A 144 -7.93 -8.84 -8.31
N ARG A 145 -8.39 -7.91 -9.14
CA ARG A 145 -8.14 -6.48 -8.94
C ARG A 145 -8.90 -5.98 -7.70
N HIS A 146 -8.39 -4.92 -7.08
CA HIS A 146 -8.98 -4.30 -5.88
C HIS A 146 -8.91 -5.20 -4.63
N ASP A 147 -7.90 -6.06 -4.58
CA ASP A 147 -7.37 -6.65 -3.37
C ASP A 147 -6.01 -6.00 -3.10
N ALA A 148 -5.90 -5.27 -2.00
CA ALA A 148 -4.72 -4.45 -1.71
C ALA A 148 -3.40 -5.24 -1.73
N LEU A 149 -3.39 -6.51 -1.30
CA LEU A 149 -2.16 -7.31 -1.35
C LEU A 149 -1.84 -7.78 -2.77
N VAL A 150 -2.85 -8.15 -3.55
CA VAL A 150 -2.67 -8.54 -4.97
C VAL A 150 -2.15 -7.35 -5.77
N ASP A 151 -2.71 -6.16 -5.54
CA ASP A 151 -2.29 -4.93 -6.23
C ASP A 151 -0.90 -4.46 -5.77
N ALA A 152 -0.54 -4.64 -4.51
CA ALA A 152 0.83 -4.40 -4.01
C ALA A 152 1.87 -5.33 -4.69
N ARG A 153 1.57 -6.63 -4.84
CA ARG A 153 2.41 -7.58 -5.59
C ARG A 153 2.56 -7.16 -7.05
N HIS A 154 1.48 -6.70 -7.65
CA HIS A 154 1.49 -6.19 -9.02
C HIS A 154 2.34 -4.92 -9.15
N ASN A 155 2.33 -4.03 -8.16
CA ASN A 155 3.18 -2.86 -8.10
C ASN A 155 4.68 -3.22 -8.06
N LEU A 156 5.07 -4.24 -7.29
CA LEU A 156 6.42 -4.80 -7.32
C LEU A 156 6.77 -5.34 -8.72
N ALA A 157 5.89 -6.11 -9.34
CA ALA A 157 6.13 -6.68 -10.67
C ALA A 157 6.27 -5.57 -11.74
N ARG A 158 5.49 -4.51 -11.67
CA ARG A 158 5.61 -3.31 -12.53
C ARG A 158 6.98 -2.67 -12.35
N TRP A 159 7.40 -2.43 -11.11
CA TRP A 159 8.70 -1.84 -10.83
C TRP A 159 9.86 -2.70 -11.38
N GLN A 160 9.80 -4.00 -11.19
CA GLN A 160 10.79 -4.94 -11.72
C GLN A 160 10.87 -4.88 -13.25
N ALA A 161 9.73 -4.84 -13.95
CA ALA A 161 9.67 -4.72 -15.40
C ALA A 161 10.27 -3.40 -15.91
N MET A 162 10.03 -2.29 -15.20
CA MET A 162 10.53 -0.97 -15.56
C MET A 162 12.03 -0.80 -15.27
N THR A 163 12.55 -1.48 -14.25
CA THR A 163 13.95 -1.36 -13.80
C THR A 163 14.86 -2.49 -14.28
N ALA A 164 14.30 -3.53 -14.89
CA ALA A 164 15.09 -4.58 -15.53
C ALA A 164 16.00 -3.94 -16.58
N ARG A 165 17.33 -4.08 -16.42
CA ARG A 165 18.29 -3.61 -17.42
C ARG A 165 17.98 -4.33 -18.74
N LYS A 166 17.66 -3.57 -19.80
CA LYS A 166 17.66 -4.11 -21.15
C LYS A 166 19.07 -4.65 -21.40
N ARG A 167 19.21 -5.98 -21.47
CA ARG A 167 20.42 -6.65 -21.94
C ARG A 167 20.54 -6.46 -23.44
#